data_8e3d7eae74aa482f8b8eb6dac01506b4
#
_entry.id   8e3d7eae74aa482f8b8eb6dac01506b4
#
_cell.length_a   1.000
_cell.length_b   1.000
_cell.length_c   1.000
_cell.angle_alpha   90.00
_cell.angle_beta   90.00
_cell.angle_gamma   90.00
#
_symmetry.space_group_name_H-M   'P 1'
#
loop_
_entity.id
_entity.type
_entity.pdbx_description
1 polymer ?
#
loop_
_entity_poly.entity_id
_entity_poly.type
_entity_poly.pdbx_seq_one_letter_code
_entity_poly.pdbx_strand_id
1 'polypeptide(L)'
;MDKKSIAFWYINKQKIGEFRIMNNKSGGSKIIYAITVIILCVILWFVYRYYQENNFNDFVRSEGKLYTSEFKRDNKVKYSKQSSYRIKSEEYNDAMFYETIKVEKNQPYKVTCMVKTENVVPEEEQSSIGAQISIEGSTERSIAIQGTTEWQKIEFIFNSEDRDTVNLGFRLGGNAGQAKGTAWFSDFTLEEGIAENDNNWKFACFILESTDVNLNGKNINLKVKDADIKDIETTISRFSNVCDTMSKGKMKAKCDVYKITEPLTQLSYDDEFGYYVAPENVETQIKNVVANGEYDHIFVVMKLRR
;
A
#
# COMPACT_ATOMS: atom_id res chain seq x y z
N MET A 1 23.53 7.84 19.85
CA MET A 1 24.22 9.10 19.45
C MET A 1 25.41 8.71 18.59
N ASP A 2 25.31 8.94 17.30
CA ASP A 2 26.27 8.49 16.30
C ASP A 2 27.54 9.37 16.34
N LYS A 3 28.71 8.72 16.17
CA LYS A 3 30.03 9.38 16.22
C LYS A 3 30.20 10.48 15.16
N LYS A 4 29.37 10.52 14.11
CA LYS A 4 29.36 11.57 13.08
C LYS A 4 28.81 12.90 13.58
N SER A 5 27.85 12.90 14.51
CA SER A 5 27.28 14.11 15.10
C SER A 5 28.28 14.85 16.01
N ILE A 6 29.18 14.12 16.64
CA ILE A 6 30.19 14.67 17.56
C ILE A 6 31.32 15.36 16.77
N ALA A 7 31.71 14.81 15.61
CA ALA A 7 32.76 15.41 14.77
C ALA A 7 32.32 16.75 14.15
N PHE A 8 31.06 16.90 13.77
CA PHE A 8 30.52 18.15 13.22
C PHE A 8 30.45 19.28 14.28
N TRP A 9 30.15 18.91 15.53
CA TRP A 9 30.10 19.86 16.65
C TRP A 9 31.51 20.32 17.08
N TYR A 10 32.51 19.45 16.97
CA TYR A 10 33.90 19.76 17.34
C TYR A 10 34.58 20.68 16.32
N ILE A 11 34.29 20.52 15.02
CA ILE A 11 34.83 21.39 13.96
C ILE A 11 34.23 22.80 14.06
N ASN A 12 32.96 22.94 14.48
CA ASN A 12 32.35 24.25 14.66
C ASN A 12 32.89 25.02 15.87
N LYS A 13 33.38 24.30 16.91
CA LYS A 13 33.91 24.94 18.11
C LYS A 13 35.33 25.48 17.94
N GLN A 14 36.15 24.87 17.06
CA GLN A 14 37.51 25.35 16.81
C GLN A 14 37.58 26.56 15.85
N LYS A 15 36.60 26.76 14.99
CA LYS A 15 36.57 27.90 14.05
C LYS A 15 35.94 29.19 14.58
N ILE A 16 35.29 29.15 15.74
CA ILE A 16 34.67 30.35 16.35
C ILE A 16 35.68 31.12 17.20
N GLY A 17 36.86 30.56 17.48
CA GLY A 17 37.85 31.17 18.38
C GLY A 17 38.76 32.25 17.81
N GLU A 18 38.77 32.52 16.51
CA GLU A 18 39.72 33.47 15.90
C GLU A 18 39.09 34.54 15.00
N PHE A 19 37.94 35.07 15.36
CA PHE A 19 37.47 36.32 14.77
C PHE A 19 37.87 37.49 15.66
N ARG A 20 39.09 38.01 15.52
CA ARG A 20 39.53 39.31 16.05
C ARG A 20 38.71 40.40 15.36
N ILE A 21 37.85 41.06 16.13
CA ILE A 21 37.07 42.20 15.68
C ILE A 21 38.08 43.35 15.43
N MET A 22 38.39 43.60 14.17
CA MET A 22 39.01 44.86 13.78
C MET A 22 38.01 45.99 13.93
N ASN A 23 38.19 46.78 14.98
CA ASN A 23 37.41 48.00 15.21
C ASN A 23 37.82 49.06 14.19
N ASN A 24 37.07 49.21 13.10
CA ASN A 24 37.27 50.34 12.18
C ASN A 24 35.99 51.18 12.06
N LYS A 25 36.17 52.46 12.29
CA LYS A 25 35.12 53.47 12.34
C LYS A 25 34.56 53.74 10.95
N SER A 26 33.51 53.08 10.55
CA SER A 26 32.54 53.64 9.60
C SER A 26 31.19 52.88 9.75
N GLY A 27 30.09 53.63 9.91
CA GLY A 27 28.77 53.07 10.04
C GLY A 27 28.32 52.17 8.87
N GLY A 28 28.89 52.38 7.66
CA GLY A 28 28.61 51.61 6.47
C GLY A 28 29.10 50.14 6.55
N SER A 29 30.25 49.91 7.19
CA SER A 29 30.80 48.54 7.32
C SER A 29 29.95 47.63 8.21
N LYS A 30 29.35 48.17 9.26
CA LYS A 30 28.47 47.39 10.17
C LYS A 30 27.15 47.02 9.50
N ILE A 31 26.61 47.90 8.65
CA ILE A 31 25.37 47.64 7.89
C ILE A 31 25.63 46.58 6.83
N ILE A 32 26.75 46.68 6.09
CA ILE A 32 27.12 45.65 5.09
C ILE A 32 27.30 44.28 5.76
N TYR A 33 27.98 44.21 6.90
CA TYR A 33 28.17 42.97 7.66
C TYR A 33 26.83 42.39 8.12
N ALA A 34 25.92 43.20 8.65
CA ALA A 34 24.58 42.77 9.07
C ALA A 34 23.77 42.20 7.87
N ILE A 35 23.82 42.88 6.71
CA ILE A 35 23.14 42.41 5.49
C ILE A 35 23.75 41.08 5.00
N THR A 36 25.07 40.94 5.04
CA THR A 36 25.75 39.68 4.64
C THR A 36 25.37 38.53 5.55
N VAL A 37 25.27 38.75 6.86
CA VAL A 37 24.81 37.74 7.83
C VAL A 37 23.36 37.34 7.57
N ILE A 38 22.48 38.31 7.30
CA ILE A 38 21.06 38.02 6.97
C ILE A 38 20.97 37.19 5.67
N ILE A 39 21.72 37.57 4.63
CA ILE A 39 21.75 36.82 3.37
C ILE A 39 22.24 35.39 3.60
N LEU A 40 23.31 35.17 4.37
CA LEU A 40 23.81 33.85 4.72
C LEU A 40 22.78 33.05 5.52
N CYS A 41 22.08 33.66 6.49
CA CYS A 41 21.01 32.97 7.22
C CYS A 41 19.84 32.56 6.30
N VAL A 42 19.47 33.42 5.35
CA VAL A 42 18.44 33.11 4.35
C VAL A 42 18.89 31.99 3.43
N ILE A 43 20.13 32.00 2.94
CA ILE A 43 20.69 30.93 2.12
C ILE A 43 20.73 29.63 2.92
N LEU A 44 21.22 29.64 4.15
CA LEU A 44 21.26 28.46 5.03
C LEU A 44 19.86 27.94 5.32
N TRP A 45 18.88 28.83 5.50
CA TRP A 45 17.49 28.45 5.67
C TRP A 45 16.92 27.79 4.41
N PHE A 46 17.20 28.32 3.21
CA PHE A 46 16.80 27.71 1.94
C PHE A 46 17.49 26.36 1.73
N VAL A 47 18.78 26.23 2.01
CA VAL A 47 19.53 24.98 1.93
C VAL A 47 18.98 23.95 2.92
N TYR A 48 18.72 24.38 4.16
CA TYR A 48 18.12 23.54 5.19
C TYR A 48 16.72 23.07 4.77
N ARG A 49 15.90 23.99 4.25
CA ARG A 49 14.57 23.66 3.76
C ARG A 49 14.60 22.72 2.55
N TYR A 50 15.48 22.99 1.58
CA TYR A 50 15.71 22.10 0.43
C TYR A 50 16.15 20.71 0.89
N TYR A 51 17.06 20.64 1.86
CA TYR A 51 17.53 19.39 2.44
C TYR A 51 16.40 18.64 3.14
N GLN A 52 15.56 19.31 3.91
CA GLN A 52 14.40 18.69 4.56
C GLN A 52 13.31 18.24 3.57
N GLU A 53 13.10 19.00 2.48
CA GLU A 53 12.11 18.66 1.46
C GLU A 53 12.54 17.47 0.59
N ASN A 54 13.85 17.21 0.44
CA ASN A 54 14.38 16.14 -0.40
C ASN A 54 15.02 14.99 0.40
N ASN A 55 15.02 15.07 1.72
CA ASN A 55 15.68 14.07 2.54
C ASN A 55 14.71 12.96 2.93
N PHE A 56 14.74 11.86 2.18
CA PHE A 56 14.13 10.59 2.51
C PHE A 56 15.15 9.68 3.20
N ASN A 57 15.88 10.21 4.21
CA ASN A 57 17.01 9.51 4.81
C ASN A 57 16.66 8.13 5.39
N ASP A 58 15.38 7.91 5.69
CA ASP A 58 14.90 6.70 6.32
C ASP A 58 14.25 5.72 5.33
N PHE A 59 14.07 6.13 4.05
CA PHE A 59 13.42 5.31 3.04
C PHE A 59 14.37 4.87 1.93
N VAL A 60 14.22 3.63 1.52
CA VAL A 60 14.83 3.06 0.31
C VAL A 60 13.83 3.19 -0.84
N ARG A 61 14.33 3.51 -2.03
CA ARG A 61 13.52 3.58 -3.26
C ARG A 61 13.64 2.30 -4.06
N SER A 62 12.51 1.84 -4.56
CA SER A 62 12.42 0.74 -5.54
C SER A 62 11.61 1.22 -6.73
N GLU A 63 12.09 1.00 -7.94
CA GLU A 63 11.47 1.43 -9.19
C GLU A 63 11.64 0.38 -10.27
N GLY A 64 10.55 0.07 -10.99
CA GLY A 64 10.59 -0.81 -12.15
C GLY A 64 11.36 -0.20 -13.33
N LYS A 65 11.13 1.09 -13.62
CA LYS A 65 11.93 1.91 -14.53
C LYS A 65 12.74 2.88 -13.69
N LEU A 66 14.03 2.69 -13.61
CA LEU A 66 14.91 3.49 -12.76
C LEU A 66 14.92 4.97 -13.17
N TYR A 67 14.78 5.85 -12.18
CA TYR A 67 14.86 7.30 -12.28
C TYR A 67 13.76 8.00 -13.09
N THR A 68 12.63 7.34 -13.34
CA THR A 68 11.49 7.96 -14.04
C THR A 68 10.45 8.55 -13.09
N SER A 69 10.49 8.22 -11.81
CA SER A 69 9.56 8.72 -10.81
C SER A 69 10.21 9.76 -9.89
N GLU A 70 9.44 10.78 -9.53
CA GLU A 70 9.83 11.82 -8.58
C GLU A 70 9.30 11.47 -7.19
N PHE A 71 10.20 11.43 -6.21
CA PHE A 71 9.90 11.23 -4.80
C PHE A 71 10.20 12.52 -4.03
N LYS A 72 9.23 13.03 -3.28
CA LYS A 72 9.37 14.32 -2.62
C LYS A 72 8.52 14.43 -1.37
N ARG A 73 9.02 15.15 -0.36
CA ARG A 73 8.15 15.69 0.70
C ARG A 73 7.41 16.92 0.19
N ASP A 74 6.08 16.91 0.35
CA ASP A 74 5.23 18.01 -0.08
C ASP A 74 4.66 18.77 1.12
N ASN A 75 5.06 20.04 1.23
CA ASN A 75 4.60 20.94 2.28
C ASN A 75 3.33 21.71 1.91
N LYS A 76 2.93 21.64 0.63
CA LYS A 76 1.75 22.36 0.10
C LYS A 76 0.51 21.47 0.10
N VAL A 77 0.66 20.23 -0.37
CA VAL A 77 -0.41 19.23 -0.39
C VAL A 77 -0.21 18.30 0.79
N LYS A 78 -0.98 18.48 1.85
CA LYS A 78 -0.86 17.72 3.11
C LYS A 78 -2.23 17.55 3.76
N TYR A 79 -2.40 16.43 4.45
CA TYR A 79 -3.62 16.15 5.21
C TYR A 79 -3.59 16.80 6.59
N SER A 80 -2.48 16.69 7.30
CA SER A 80 -2.29 17.24 8.64
C SER A 80 -1.28 18.41 8.65
N LYS A 81 -0.70 18.69 9.81
CA LYS A 81 0.36 19.69 9.96
C LYS A 81 1.70 19.24 9.36
N GLN A 82 1.91 17.93 9.23
CA GLN A 82 3.14 17.36 8.68
C GLN A 82 3.10 17.36 7.15
N SER A 83 4.28 17.39 6.53
CA SER A 83 4.43 17.23 5.09
C SER A 83 3.97 15.83 4.66
N SER A 84 3.27 15.75 3.55
CA SER A 84 2.99 14.46 2.93
C SER A 84 4.21 13.93 2.17
N TYR A 85 4.20 12.64 1.87
CA TYR A 85 5.12 12.00 0.97
C TYR A 85 4.47 11.91 -0.40
N ARG A 86 5.16 12.36 -1.46
CA ARG A 86 4.65 12.38 -2.81
C ARG A 86 5.47 11.45 -3.71
N ILE A 87 4.75 10.62 -4.46
CA ILE A 87 5.29 9.90 -5.63
C ILE A 87 4.60 10.47 -6.86
N LYS A 88 5.37 10.86 -7.86
CA LYS A 88 4.87 11.29 -9.17
C LYS A 88 5.57 10.49 -10.25
N SER A 89 4.79 9.85 -11.13
CA SER A 89 5.28 9.16 -12.32
C SER A 89 4.54 9.71 -13.54
N GLU A 90 5.28 10.32 -14.47
CA GLU A 90 4.70 10.83 -15.73
C GLU A 90 4.51 9.70 -16.75
N GLU A 91 5.35 8.68 -16.68
CA GLU A 91 5.26 7.44 -17.42
C GLU A 91 4.78 6.31 -16.52
N TYR A 92 4.28 5.22 -17.12
CA TYR A 92 3.96 4.01 -16.38
C TYR A 92 5.20 3.45 -15.70
N ASN A 93 5.10 3.28 -14.38
CA ASN A 93 6.17 2.76 -13.54
C ASN A 93 5.58 2.03 -12.33
N ASP A 94 6.38 1.21 -11.71
CA ASP A 94 6.14 0.67 -10.39
C ASP A 94 7.16 1.31 -9.43
N ALA A 95 6.71 2.34 -8.73
CA ALA A 95 7.53 3.20 -7.91
C ALA A 95 7.12 3.11 -6.45
N MET A 96 8.07 2.75 -5.60
CA MET A 96 7.85 2.58 -4.16
C MET A 96 8.99 3.20 -3.37
N PHE A 97 8.68 3.79 -2.22
CA PHE A 97 9.66 4.02 -1.17
C PHE A 97 9.20 3.32 0.10
N TYR A 98 10.15 2.65 0.76
CA TYR A 98 9.89 1.83 1.94
C TYR A 98 10.95 2.02 3.01
N GLU A 99 10.57 1.74 4.23
CA GLU A 99 11.45 1.61 5.39
C GLU A 99 11.46 0.16 5.86
N THR A 100 12.63 -0.32 6.26
CA THR A 100 12.75 -1.63 6.90
C THR A 100 12.39 -1.49 8.36
N ILE A 101 11.23 -2.01 8.75
CA ILE A 101 10.75 -2.01 10.12
C ILE A 101 11.00 -3.36 10.78
N LYS A 102 11.28 -3.34 12.09
CA LYS A 102 11.35 -4.55 12.90
C LYS A 102 9.95 -4.98 13.29
N VAL A 103 9.70 -6.27 13.27
CA VAL A 103 8.43 -6.88 13.65
C VAL A 103 8.68 -8.06 14.58
N GLU A 104 7.76 -8.34 15.48
CA GLU A 104 7.74 -9.57 16.26
C GLU A 104 7.14 -10.69 15.42
N LYS A 105 7.69 -11.91 15.54
CA LYS A 105 7.22 -13.05 14.73
C LYS A 105 5.81 -13.48 15.09
N ASN A 106 5.07 -13.92 14.09
CA ASN A 106 3.71 -14.43 14.21
C ASN A 106 2.73 -13.45 14.88
N GLN A 107 2.94 -12.15 14.61
CA GLN A 107 2.07 -11.08 15.12
C GLN A 107 1.34 -10.39 13.98
N PRO A 108 0.05 -10.06 14.18
CA PRO A 108 -0.67 -9.21 13.25
C PRO A 108 -0.27 -7.74 13.46
N TYR A 109 -0.19 -7.01 12.35
CA TYR A 109 0.06 -5.58 12.32
C TYR A 109 -0.98 -4.89 11.47
N LYS A 110 -1.57 -3.81 11.98
CA LYS A 110 -2.46 -2.94 11.23
C LYS A 110 -1.71 -1.70 10.78
N VAL A 111 -1.78 -1.43 9.48
CA VAL A 111 -1.19 -0.25 8.85
C VAL A 111 -2.31 0.66 8.37
N THR A 112 -2.21 1.94 8.65
CA THR A 112 -3.15 2.94 8.11
C THR A 112 -2.41 4.14 7.53
N CYS A 113 -3.01 4.79 6.53
CA CYS A 113 -2.48 6.00 5.92
C CYS A 113 -3.60 6.80 5.27
N MET A 114 -3.45 8.12 5.24
CA MET A 114 -4.28 9.00 4.41
C MET A 114 -3.64 9.13 3.04
N VAL A 115 -4.40 8.89 1.98
CA VAL A 115 -3.94 8.95 0.59
C VAL A 115 -4.80 9.93 -0.21
N LYS A 116 -4.14 10.76 -1.03
CA LYS A 116 -4.74 11.62 -2.05
C LYS A 116 -4.10 11.29 -3.39
N THR A 117 -4.88 11.27 -4.46
CA THR A 117 -4.38 10.98 -5.80
C THR A 117 -4.77 12.03 -6.81
N GLU A 118 -3.98 12.14 -7.87
CA GLU A 118 -4.25 12.96 -9.05
C GLU A 118 -3.85 12.20 -10.31
N ASN A 119 -4.85 11.91 -11.17
CA ASN A 119 -4.68 11.22 -12.45
C ASN A 119 -3.92 9.89 -12.35
N VAL A 120 -4.18 9.11 -11.30
CA VAL A 120 -3.57 7.79 -11.15
C VAL A 120 -4.26 6.80 -12.09
N VAL A 121 -3.51 6.32 -13.08
CA VAL A 121 -4.01 5.39 -14.12
C VAL A 121 -3.07 4.19 -14.18
N PRO A 122 -3.57 2.96 -14.01
CA PRO A 122 -2.80 1.75 -14.25
C PRO A 122 -2.52 1.57 -15.76
N GLU A 123 -1.43 0.89 -16.10
CA GLU A 123 -1.10 0.57 -17.50
C GLU A 123 -2.10 -0.41 -18.09
N GLU A 124 -2.49 -1.40 -17.31
CA GLU A 124 -3.58 -2.33 -17.60
C GLU A 124 -4.71 -2.10 -16.61
N GLU A 125 -5.96 -2.34 -17.01
CA GLU A 125 -7.12 -2.16 -16.15
C GLU A 125 -7.17 -3.22 -15.06
N GLN A 126 -6.49 -2.95 -13.96
CA GLN A 126 -6.40 -3.79 -12.77
C GLN A 126 -6.67 -2.97 -11.53
N SER A 127 -7.63 -3.40 -10.70
CA SER A 127 -7.98 -2.73 -9.44
C SER A 127 -6.88 -2.78 -8.38
N SER A 128 -5.94 -3.70 -8.53
CA SER A 128 -4.82 -3.90 -7.61
C SER A 128 -3.63 -2.96 -7.85
N ILE A 129 -3.65 -2.16 -8.91
CA ILE A 129 -2.56 -1.28 -9.33
C ILE A 129 -2.97 0.17 -9.12
N GLY A 130 -2.17 0.94 -8.39
CA GLY A 130 -2.46 2.33 -8.07
C GLY A 130 -1.66 2.85 -6.88
N ALA A 131 -2.22 3.84 -6.17
CA ALA A 131 -1.63 4.35 -4.94
C ALA A 131 -2.03 3.47 -3.75
N GLN A 132 -1.05 2.89 -3.05
CA GLN A 132 -1.29 1.90 -1.99
C GLN A 132 -0.17 1.85 -0.96
N ILE A 133 -0.44 1.26 0.20
CA ILE A 133 0.58 0.80 1.13
C ILE A 133 0.87 -0.65 0.77
N SER A 134 2.14 -1.05 0.70
CA SER A 134 2.50 -2.44 0.42
C SER A 134 3.78 -2.86 1.13
N ILE A 135 4.01 -4.16 1.19
CA ILE A 135 5.26 -4.76 1.62
C ILE A 135 6.07 -5.06 0.36
N GLU A 136 7.28 -4.49 0.28
CA GLU A 136 8.18 -4.70 -0.86
C GLU A 136 8.58 -6.17 -0.95
N GLY A 137 8.57 -6.70 -2.18
CA GLY A 137 8.86 -8.10 -2.45
C GLY A 137 7.73 -9.07 -2.06
N SER A 138 6.53 -8.55 -1.70
CA SER A 138 5.36 -9.34 -1.31
C SER A 138 4.12 -8.89 -2.09
N THR A 139 3.09 -9.73 -2.13
CA THR A 139 1.75 -9.36 -2.62
C THR A 139 0.89 -8.69 -1.56
N GLU A 140 1.39 -8.59 -0.32
CA GLU A 140 0.68 -7.99 0.82
C GLU A 140 0.57 -6.46 0.65
N ARG A 141 -0.64 -5.96 0.58
CA ARG A 141 -0.94 -4.54 0.31
C ARG A 141 -2.33 -4.13 0.77
N SER A 142 -2.54 -2.82 0.86
CA SER A 142 -3.88 -2.22 0.98
C SER A 142 -4.65 -2.29 -0.35
N ILE A 143 -5.90 -1.84 -0.35
CA ILE A 143 -6.58 -1.45 -1.58
C ILE A 143 -5.74 -0.40 -2.32
N ALA A 144 -5.79 -0.42 -3.66
CA ALA A 144 -5.15 0.58 -4.50
C ALA A 144 -6.14 1.69 -4.87
N ILE A 145 -5.69 2.94 -4.76
CA ILE A 145 -6.50 4.11 -5.13
C ILE A 145 -6.11 4.56 -6.52
N GLN A 146 -7.10 4.71 -7.39
CA GLN A 146 -6.98 5.13 -8.78
C GLN A 146 -7.73 6.43 -9.04
N GLY A 147 -7.48 7.05 -10.19
CA GLY A 147 -8.13 8.29 -10.60
C GLY A 147 -7.63 9.52 -9.85
N THR A 148 -8.51 10.49 -9.69
CA THR A 148 -8.28 11.70 -8.89
C THR A 148 -9.23 11.67 -7.70
N THR A 149 -8.65 11.65 -6.49
CA THR A 149 -9.41 11.55 -5.25
C THR A 149 -8.93 12.57 -4.23
N GLU A 150 -9.82 13.03 -3.39
CA GLU A 150 -9.47 13.74 -2.16
C GLU A 150 -8.89 12.77 -1.14
N TRP A 151 -8.41 13.31 -0.01
CA TRP A 151 -7.84 12.52 1.06
C TRP A 151 -8.81 11.45 1.58
N GLN A 152 -8.41 10.20 1.52
CA GLN A 152 -9.14 9.07 2.07
C GLN A 152 -8.20 8.15 2.85
N LYS A 153 -8.76 7.49 3.86
CA LYS A 153 -8.03 6.53 4.67
C LYS A 153 -7.94 5.20 3.93
N ILE A 154 -6.75 4.66 3.85
CA ILE A 154 -6.53 3.26 3.47
C ILE A 154 -5.90 2.51 4.62
N GLU A 155 -6.17 1.23 4.70
CA GLU A 155 -5.61 0.35 5.73
C GLU A 155 -5.46 -1.07 5.22
N PHE A 156 -4.54 -1.82 5.78
CA PHE A 156 -4.49 -3.26 5.65
C PHE A 156 -3.83 -3.90 6.89
N ILE A 157 -4.10 -5.18 7.06
CA ILE A 157 -3.53 -5.98 8.12
C ILE A 157 -2.64 -7.04 7.47
N PHE A 158 -1.45 -7.24 8.01
CA PHE A 158 -0.58 -8.35 7.64
C PHE A 158 -0.14 -9.12 8.88
N ASN A 159 0.21 -10.38 8.70
CA ASN A 159 0.88 -11.17 9.73
C ASN A 159 2.38 -11.20 9.44
N SER A 160 3.20 -10.98 10.46
CA SER A 160 4.67 -11.02 10.32
C SER A 160 5.20 -12.43 10.00
N GLU A 161 4.44 -13.48 10.29
CA GLU A 161 4.88 -14.87 10.15
C GLU A 161 6.25 -15.10 10.80
N ASP A 162 7.20 -15.74 10.13
CA ASP A 162 8.55 -15.97 10.64
C ASP A 162 9.51 -14.78 10.38
N ARG A 163 9.01 -13.66 9.87
CA ARG A 163 9.82 -12.47 9.57
C ARG A 163 10.20 -11.72 10.83
N ASP A 164 11.45 -11.27 10.92
CA ASP A 164 11.95 -10.34 11.95
C ASP A 164 11.92 -8.89 11.47
N THR A 165 11.80 -8.68 10.15
CA THR A 165 11.70 -7.37 9.50
C THR A 165 10.79 -7.42 8.30
N VAL A 166 10.16 -6.30 7.96
CA VAL A 166 9.41 -6.10 6.71
C VAL A 166 9.78 -4.76 6.07
N ASN A 167 9.82 -4.72 4.75
CA ASN A 167 10.03 -3.50 3.98
C ASN A 167 8.65 -2.88 3.67
N LEU A 168 8.18 -2.01 4.55
CA LEU A 168 6.85 -1.41 4.49
C LEU A 168 6.90 0.00 3.92
N GLY A 169 6.04 0.31 2.96
CA GLY A 169 6.07 1.66 2.37
C GLY A 169 4.90 2.01 1.48
N PHE A 170 5.07 3.12 0.79
CA PHE A 170 4.09 3.74 -0.09
C PHE A 170 4.46 3.44 -1.54
N ARG A 171 3.47 3.08 -2.36
CA ARG A 171 3.67 2.62 -3.73
C ARG A 171 2.71 3.30 -4.69
N LEU A 172 3.21 3.65 -5.86
CA LEU A 172 2.44 4.01 -7.04
C LEU A 172 2.77 2.98 -8.13
N GLY A 173 1.86 2.05 -8.36
CA GLY A 173 2.06 0.85 -9.16
C GLY A 173 1.54 -0.39 -8.44
N GLY A 174 2.22 -1.51 -8.60
CA GLY A 174 1.92 -2.78 -7.93
C GLY A 174 2.86 -3.90 -8.38
N ASN A 175 2.89 -5.02 -7.64
CA ASN A 175 3.78 -6.14 -7.95
C ASN A 175 3.62 -6.73 -9.36
N ALA A 176 2.42 -6.62 -9.94
CA ALA A 176 2.09 -7.19 -11.24
C ALA A 176 1.84 -6.14 -12.32
N GLY A 177 2.03 -4.83 -12.03
CA GLY A 177 1.73 -3.80 -13.01
C GLY A 177 2.20 -2.41 -12.63
N GLN A 178 2.15 -1.51 -13.58
CA GLN A 178 2.65 -0.15 -13.50
C GLN A 178 1.50 0.85 -13.49
N ALA A 179 1.72 2.01 -12.84
CA ALA A 179 0.80 3.13 -12.87
C ALA A 179 1.54 4.43 -13.16
N LYS A 180 0.83 5.43 -13.68
CA LYS A 180 1.28 6.81 -13.77
C LYS A 180 0.32 7.72 -13.03
N GLY A 181 0.76 8.95 -12.72
CA GLY A 181 0.00 9.94 -11.97
C GLY A 181 0.75 10.46 -10.76
N THR A 182 0.02 11.02 -9.82
CA THR A 182 0.61 11.54 -8.57
C THR A 182 -0.18 11.03 -7.37
N ALA A 183 0.54 10.57 -6.36
CA ALA A 183 -0.02 10.14 -5.09
C ALA A 183 0.68 10.84 -3.92
N TRP A 184 -0.10 11.26 -2.93
CA TRP A 184 0.38 11.82 -1.66
C TRP A 184 -0.07 10.93 -0.52
N PHE A 185 0.84 10.68 0.42
CA PHE A 185 0.64 9.83 1.59
C PHE A 185 0.93 10.64 2.86
N SER A 186 0.05 10.55 3.84
CA SER A 186 0.14 11.30 5.10
C SER A 186 -0.39 10.46 6.26
N ASP A 187 -0.02 10.83 7.48
CA ASP A 187 -0.54 10.26 8.72
C ASP A 187 -0.48 8.73 8.77
N PHE A 188 0.71 8.21 8.46
CA PHE A 188 1.01 6.79 8.54
C PHE A 188 1.03 6.31 9.99
N THR A 189 0.36 5.20 10.27
CA THR A 189 0.42 4.50 11.55
C THR A 189 0.68 3.02 11.35
N LEU A 190 1.41 2.43 12.28
CA LEU A 190 1.61 1.00 12.42
C LEU A 190 1.22 0.61 13.84
N GLU A 191 0.27 -0.29 14.00
CA GLU A 191 -0.20 -0.76 15.30
C GLU A 191 0.01 -2.27 15.39
N GLU A 192 0.57 -2.74 16.51
CA GLU A 192 0.73 -4.16 16.83
C GLU A 192 -0.55 -4.74 17.42
N GLY A 193 -0.77 -6.04 17.16
CA GLY A 193 -1.66 -6.85 17.96
C GLY A 193 -3.15 -6.60 17.76
N ILE A 194 -3.57 -6.13 16.59
CA ILE A 194 -4.97 -5.93 16.27
C ILE A 194 -5.59 -7.22 15.70
N ALA A 195 -5.30 -8.36 16.26
CA ALA A 195 -6.19 -9.47 16.14
C ALA A 195 -7.34 -9.19 17.14
N GLU A 196 -8.53 -8.92 16.65
CA GLU A 196 -9.73 -9.18 17.43
C GLU A 196 -9.67 -10.66 17.81
N ASN A 197 -9.23 -10.94 19.03
CA ASN A 197 -9.02 -12.31 19.47
C ASN A 197 -10.35 -12.88 19.98
N ASP A 198 -11.39 -12.78 19.15
CA ASP A 198 -12.72 -13.23 19.49
C ASP A 198 -13.01 -14.67 19.04
N ASN A 199 -12.05 -15.31 18.35
CA ASN A 199 -12.17 -16.64 17.75
C ASN A 199 -13.32 -16.76 16.72
N ASN A 200 -13.99 -15.68 16.34
CA ASN A 200 -15.05 -15.66 15.36
C ASN A 200 -14.49 -15.31 13.99
N TRP A 201 -14.74 -16.17 13.03
CA TRP A 201 -14.29 -16.03 11.66
C TRP A 201 -15.48 -15.91 10.73
N LYS A 202 -15.54 -14.85 9.96
CA LYS A 202 -16.57 -14.63 8.95
C LYS A 202 -16.05 -15.00 7.55
N PHE A 203 -16.74 -15.91 6.91
CA PHE A 203 -16.47 -16.34 5.54
C PHE A 203 -17.61 -15.96 4.63
N ALA A 204 -17.31 -15.62 3.39
CA ALA A 204 -18.28 -15.53 2.30
C ALA A 204 -18.00 -16.64 1.27
N CYS A 205 -19.04 -17.34 0.84
CA CYS A 205 -18.96 -18.29 -0.27
C CYS A 205 -19.82 -17.77 -1.42
N PHE A 206 -19.20 -17.39 -2.53
CA PHE A 206 -19.87 -16.97 -3.74
C PHE A 206 -19.95 -18.14 -4.73
N ILE A 207 -21.17 -18.54 -5.07
CA ILE A 207 -21.44 -19.57 -6.07
C ILE A 207 -21.74 -18.85 -7.39
N LEU A 208 -20.80 -18.87 -8.33
CA LEU A 208 -21.00 -18.37 -9.68
C LEU A 208 -21.79 -19.41 -10.48
N GLU A 209 -23.07 -19.12 -10.72
CA GLU A 209 -23.99 -20.10 -11.34
C GLU A 209 -23.66 -20.39 -12.80
N SER A 210 -23.02 -19.44 -13.51
CA SER A 210 -22.68 -19.60 -14.91
C SER A 210 -21.42 -18.86 -15.33
N THR A 211 -20.82 -19.36 -16.43
CA THR A 211 -19.73 -18.69 -17.15
C THR A 211 -20.14 -18.48 -18.59
N ASP A 212 -19.78 -17.34 -19.17
CA ASP A 212 -19.92 -17.03 -20.60
C ASP A 212 -18.65 -16.33 -21.08
N VAL A 213 -17.63 -17.13 -21.38
CA VAL A 213 -16.28 -16.65 -21.69
C VAL A 213 -15.91 -17.03 -23.11
N ASN A 214 -15.39 -16.07 -23.88
CA ASN A 214 -14.79 -16.34 -25.17
C ASN A 214 -13.29 -16.58 -25.03
N LEU A 215 -12.85 -17.80 -25.27
CA LEU A 215 -11.44 -18.18 -25.26
C LEU A 215 -10.99 -18.52 -26.67
N ASN A 216 -10.12 -17.67 -27.24
CA ASN A 216 -9.55 -17.86 -28.58
C ASN A 216 -10.62 -18.12 -29.67
N GLY A 217 -11.71 -17.36 -29.63
CA GLY A 217 -12.83 -17.48 -30.58
C GLY A 217 -13.80 -18.63 -30.29
N LYS A 218 -13.60 -19.35 -29.18
CA LYS A 218 -14.52 -20.41 -28.74
C LYS A 218 -15.29 -19.97 -27.49
N ASN A 219 -16.61 -19.89 -27.61
CA ASN A 219 -17.46 -19.57 -26.48
C ASN A 219 -17.59 -20.77 -25.54
N ILE A 220 -17.35 -20.52 -24.27
CA ILE A 220 -17.48 -21.50 -23.19
C ILE A 220 -18.61 -21.06 -22.28
N ASN A 221 -19.76 -21.72 -22.43
CA ASN A 221 -20.94 -21.50 -21.60
C ASN A 221 -21.10 -22.71 -20.68
N LEU A 222 -20.88 -22.52 -19.40
CA LEU A 222 -21.04 -23.55 -18.38
C LEU A 222 -22.05 -23.07 -17.34
N LYS A 223 -22.93 -23.96 -16.94
CA LYS A 223 -23.88 -23.72 -15.84
C LYS A 223 -23.68 -24.73 -14.72
N VAL A 224 -23.66 -24.25 -13.49
CA VAL A 224 -23.70 -25.11 -12.29
C VAL A 224 -25.09 -25.70 -12.20
N LYS A 225 -25.21 -26.99 -12.00
CA LYS A 225 -26.52 -27.66 -11.83
C LYS A 225 -27.10 -27.38 -10.45
N ASP A 226 -28.42 -27.35 -10.31
CA ASP A 226 -29.09 -27.13 -9.02
C ASP A 226 -28.68 -28.18 -7.97
N ALA A 227 -28.42 -29.42 -8.40
CA ALA A 227 -27.91 -30.47 -7.51
C ALA A 227 -26.51 -30.13 -6.99
N ASP A 228 -25.60 -29.62 -7.86
CA ASP A 228 -24.25 -29.24 -7.48
C ASP A 228 -24.30 -28.02 -6.49
N ILE A 229 -25.22 -27.06 -6.71
CA ILE A 229 -25.44 -25.92 -5.81
C ILE A 229 -25.87 -26.42 -4.42
N LYS A 230 -26.82 -27.35 -4.35
CA LYS A 230 -27.28 -27.95 -3.11
C LYS A 230 -26.17 -28.69 -2.36
N ASP A 231 -25.31 -29.39 -3.09
CA ASP A 231 -24.14 -30.08 -2.50
C ASP A 231 -23.11 -29.09 -1.95
N ILE A 232 -22.88 -27.96 -2.64
CA ILE A 232 -22.03 -26.86 -2.14
C ILE A 232 -22.63 -26.28 -0.85
N GLU A 233 -23.91 -25.92 -0.85
CA GLU A 233 -24.61 -25.38 0.34
C GLU A 233 -24.52 -26.38 1.52
N THR A 234 -24.71 -27.66 1.26
CA THR A 234 -24.58 -28.71 2.28
C THR A 234 -23.15 -28.81 2.82
N THR A 235 -22.15 -28.70 1.95
CA THR A 235 -20.75 -28.72 2.35
C THR A 235 -20.41 -27.51 3.21
N ILE A 236 -20.83 -26.32 2.79
CA ILE A 236 -20.61 -25.09 3.55
C ILE A 236 -21.33 -25.10 4.90
N SER A 237 -22.54 -25.70 4.99
CA SER A 237 -23.24 -25.82 6.28
C SER A 237 -22.49 -26.67 7.31
N ARG A 238 -21.62 -27.60 6.87
CA ARG A 238 -20.76 -28.43 7.73
C ARG A 238 -19.44 -27.74 8.08
N PHE A 239 -19.04 -26.75 7.33
CA PHE A 239 -17.75 -26.07 7.47
C PHE A 239 -17.52 -25.53 8.88
N SER A 240 -18.51 -24.88 9.45
CA SER A 240 -18.46 -24.34 10.82
C SER A 240 -18.12 -25.42 11.86
N ASN A 241 -18.77 -26.57 11.80
CA ASN A 241 -18.52 -27.68 12.72
C ASN A 241 -17.13 -28.30 12.52
N VAL A 242 -16.65 -28.35 11.27
CA VAL A 242 -15.29 -28.84 10.96
C VAL A 242 -14.26 -27.90 11.54
N CYS A 243 -14.41 -26.59 11.35
CA CYS A 243 -13.51 -25.59 11.91
C CYS A 243 -13.46 -25.65 13.44
N ASP A 244 -14.62 -25.72 14.10
CA ASP A 244 -14.71 -25.83 15.57
C ASP A 244 -14.02 -27.11 16.08
N THR A 245 -14.35 -28.25 15.48
CA THR A 245 -13.81 -29.55 15.88
C THR A 245 -12.29 -29.63 15.69
N MET A 246 -11.78 -29.26 14.50
CA MET A 246 -10.36 -29.34 14.16
C MET A 246 -9.52 -28.36 14.93
N SER A 247 -10.05 -27.18 15.24
CA SER A 247 -9.37 -26.14 16.04
C SER A 247 -9.49 -26.37 17.54
N LYS A 248 -10.22 -27.39 17.99
CA LYS A 248 -10.54 -27.66 19.39
C LYS A 248 -11.27 -26.47 20.06
N GLY A 249 -12.25 -25.90 19.35
CA GLY A 249 -13.06 -24.78 19.81
C GLY A 249 -12.41 -23.40 19.65
N LYS A 250 -11.24 -23.30 19.05
CA LYS A 250 -10.52 -22.03 18.86
C LYS A 250 -10.95 -21.24 17.61
N MET A 251 -11.66 -21.87 16.68
CA MET A 251 -12.13 -21.24 15.45
C MET A 251 -13.64 -21.45 15.29
N LYS A 252 -14.38 -20.40 15.51
CA LYS A 252 -15.84 -20.35 15.30
C LYS A 252 -16.11 -19.71 13.95
N ALA A 253 -16.22 -20.55 12.92
CA ALA A 253 -16.45 -20.08 11.57
C ALA A 253 -17.93 -19.89 11.28
N LYS A 254 -18.29 -18.77 10.67
CA LYS A 254 -19.58 -18.54 10.05
C LYS A 254 -19.37 -18.29 8.57
N CYS A 255 -20.06 -19.01 7.69
CA CYS A 255 -19.96 -18.80 6.26
C CYS A 255 -21.31 -18.41 5.66
N ASP A 256 -21.38 -17.19 5.12
CA ASP A 256 -22.54 -16.71 4.38
C ASP A 256 -22.43 -17.13 2.91
N VAL A 257 -23.52 -17.65 2.35
CA VAL A 257 -23.55 -18.18 0.96
C VAL A 257 -24.32 -17.23 0.07
N TYR A 258 -23.69 -16.85 -1.05
CA TYR A 258 -24.27 -15.96 -2.05
C TYR A 258 -24.29 -16.65 -3.42
N LYS A 259 -25.44 -16.57 -4.10
CA LYS A 259 -25.58 -17.05 -5.48
C LYS A 259 -25.47 -15.89 -6.42
N ILE A 260 -24.55 -15.98 -7.34
CA ILE A 260 -24.28 -14.97 -8.37
C ILE A 260 -24.83 -15.50 -9.70
N THR A 261 -25.94 -14.91 -10.14
CA THR A 261 -26.61 -15.29 -11.40
C THR A 261 -26.01 -14.65 -12.62
N GLU A 262 -25.29 -13.52 -12.44
CA GLU A 262 -24.56 -12.85 -13.49
C GLU A 262 -23.40 -13.72 -13.97
N PRO A 263 -23.30 -14.00 -15.29
CA PRO A 263 -22.24 -14.88 -15.80
C PRO A 263 -20.86 -14.29 -15.60
N LEU A 264 -19.88 -15.14 -15.28
CA LEU A 264 -18.48 -14.78 -15.37
C LEU A 264 -18.07 -14.66 -16.83
N THR A 265 -17.50 -13.53 -17.23
CA THR A 265 -17.15 -13.23 -18.62
C THR A 265 -15.65 -13.24 -18.90
N GLN A 266 -14.81 -13.32 -17.88
CA GLN A 266 -13.35 -13.30 -18.02
C GLN A 266 -12.70 -14.41 -17.17
N LEU A 267 -11.58 -14.94 -17.65
CA LEU A 267 -10.71 -15.86 -16.93
C LEU A 267 -9.27 -15.40 -17.10
N SER A 268 -8.47 -15.65 -16.10
CA SER A 268 -7.02 -15.49 -16.15
C SER A 268 -6.38 -16.79 -16.69
N TYR A 269 -5.18 -16.67 -17.23
CA TYR A 269 -4.43 -17.80 -17.79
C TYR A 269 -3.03 -17.88 -17.17
N ASP A 270 -2.60 -19.07 -16.90
CA ASP A 270 -1.25 -19.39 -16.45
C ASP A 270 -0.73 -20.57 -17.27
N ASP A 271 0.56 -20.53 -17.66
CA ASP A 271 1.15 -21.56 -18.52
C ASP A 271 1.22 -22.94 -17.86
N GLU A 272 1.30 -23.01 -16.54
CA GLU A 272 1.38 -24.24 -15.78
C GLU A 272 -0.02 -24.81 -15.42
N PHE A 273 -0.94 -23.93 -15.02
CA PHE A 273 -2.25 -24.33 -14.50
C PHE A 273 -3.38 -24.18 -15.52
N GLY A 274 -3.16 -23.46 -16.63
CA GLY A 274 -4.17 -23.17 -17.63
C GLY A 274 -5.11 -22.02 -17.19
N TYR A 275 -6.38 -22.11 -17.62
CA TYR A 275 -7.38 -21.10 -17.27
C TYR A 275 -7.88 -21.25 -15.83
N TYR A 276 -7.90 -20.15 -15.11
CA TYR A 276 -8.39 -20.08 -13.73
C TYR A 276 -9.15 -18.78 -13.47
N VAL A 277 -9.77 -18.67 -12.30
CA VAL A 277 -10.42 -17.44 -11.84
C VAL A 277 -9.51 -16.73 -10.86
N ALA A 278 -9.03 -15.58 -11.26
CA ALA A 278 -8.34 -14.66 -10.36
C ALA A 278 -9.34 -13.73 -9.65
N PRO A 279 -8.96 -13.12 -8.51
CA PRO A 279 -9.84 -12.20 -7.77
C PRO A 279 -10.45 -11.10 -8.64
N GLU A 280 -9.67 -10.51 -9.54
CA GLU A 280 -10.07 -9.44 -10.47
C GLU A 280 -11.16 -9.89 -11.45
N ASN A 281 -11.21 -11.18 -11.80
CA ASN A 281 -12.24 -11.69 -12.72
C ASN A 281 -13.65 -11.68 -12.12
N VAL A 282 -13.77 -11.67 -10.79
CA VAL A 282 -15.04 -11.75 -10.06
C VAL A 282 -15.35 -10.50 -9.26
N GLU A 283 -14.43 -9.57 -9.18
CA GLU A 283 -14.53 -8.37 -8.35
C GLU A 283 -15.84 -7.59 -8.58
N THR A 284 -16.22 -7.38 -9.83
CA THR A 284 -17.45 -6.64 -10.19
C THR A 284 -18.71 -7.27 -9.63
N GLN A 285 -18.77 -8.60 -9.56
CA GLN A 285 -19.93 -9.34 -9.07
C GLN A 285 -20.00 -9.38 -7.53
N ILE A 286 -18.86 -9.38 -6.85
CA ILE A 286 -18.80 -9.62 -5.40
C ILE A 286 -18.51 -8.37 -4.58
N LYS A 287 -17.94 -7.31 -5.16
CA LYS A 287 -17.44 -6.12 -4.44
C LYS A 287 -18.45 -5.49 -3.47
N ASN A 288 -19.71 -5.37 -3.86
CA ASN A 288 -20.72 -4.72 -3.04
C ASN A 288 -21.05 -5.55 -1.79
N VAL A 289 -21.03 -6.87 -1.89
CA VAL A 289 -21.26 -7.78 -0.76
C VAL A 289 -20.04 -7.78 0.15
N VAL A 290 -18.85 -7.86 -0.44
CA VAL A 290 -17.57 -7.86 0.31
C VAL A 290 -17.38 -6.56 1.07
N ALA A 291 -17.63 -5.41 0.44
CA ALA A 291 -17.49 -4.09 1.08
C ALA A 291 -18.41 -3.88 2.29
N ASN A 292 -19.57 -4.58 2.33
CA ASN A 292 -20.54 -4.45 3.40
C ASN A 292 -20.47 -5.57 4.45
N GLY A 293 -19.71 -6.64 4.19
CA GLY A 293 -19.79 -7.87 4.96
C GLY A 293 -18.73 -8.07 6.03
N GLU A 294 -17.60 -7.33 5.98
CA GLU A 294 -16.46 -7.52 6.89
C GLU A 294 -16.03 -9.00 6.99
N TYR A 295 -15.65 -9.61 5.87
CA TYR A 295 -15.28 -11.01 5.79
C TYR A 295 -13.77 -11.21 5.96
N ASP A 296 -13.39 -12.19 6.78
CA ASP A 296 -12.00 -12.60 6.96
C ASP A 296 -11.47 -13.39 5.76
N HIS A 297 -12.37 -14.14 5.08
CA HIS A 297 -11.99 -14.95 3.92
C HIS A 297 -13.15 -15.15 2.96
N ILE A 298 -12.81 -15.30 1.66
CA ILE A 298 -13.77 -15.43 0.58
C ILE A 298 -13.49 -16.72 -0.19
N PHE A 299 -14.54 -17.53 -0.38
CA PHE A 299 -14.55 -18.67 -1.28
C PHE A 299 -15.32 -18.31 -2.55
N VAL A 300 -14.76 -18.60 -3.70
CA VAL A 300 -15.45 -18.52 -4.99
C VAL A 300 -15.54 -19.91 -5.58
N VAL A 301 -16.77 -20.36 -5.82
CA VAL A 301 -17.06 -21.69 -6.37
C VAL A 301 -17.70 -21.53 -7.74
N MET A 302 -17.14 -22.20 -8.72
CA MET A 302 -17.62 -22.17 -10.10
C MET A 302 -17.39 -23.50 -10.81
N LYS A 303 -18.02 -23.67 -11.97
CA LYS A 303 -17.79 -24.81 -12.83
C LYS A 303 -16.79 -24.47 -13.91
N LEU A 304 -15.67 -25.20 -13.93
CA LEU A 304 -14.72 -25.22 -15.04
C LEU A 304 -14.81 -26.58 -15.74
N ARG A 305 -14.63 -26.58 -17.05
CA ARG A 305 -14.51 -27.81 -17.82
C ARG A 305 -13.04 -28.21 -17.84
N ARG A 306 -12.75 -29.43 -17.41
CA ARG A 306 -11.44 -30.05 -17.65
C ARG A 306 -11.31 -30.46 -19.11
#